data_3387c6c9633e342e4cf855829c697517
#
_entry.id   3387c6c9633e342e4cf855829c697517
#
_cell.length_a   1.000
_cell.length_b   1.000
_cell.length_c   1.000
_cell.angle_alpha   90.00
_cell.angle_beta   90.00
_cell.angle_gamma   90.00
#
_symmetry.space_group_name_H-M   'P 1'
#
loop_
_entity.id
_entity.type
_entity.pdbx_description
1 polymer ?
#
loop_
_entity_poly.entity_id
_entity_poly.type
_entity_poly.pdbx_seq_one_letter_code
_entity_poly.pdbx_strand_id
1 'polypeptide(L)'
;MKKIVILSVISFLVASSSCNAFKRPLKPHEKIGKNGEDYTISYYELKKEIVGLLHIKVIENNKSLPSDRWLLEINGVSIYRFQEPFYYLSPNRKYDVRIMTFGEHKALYVYNIKVRERDSIVLTVHLKDTVPTEGCR
;
A
#
# COMPACT_ATOMS: atom_id res chain seq x y z
N MET A 1 -26.06 6.88 57.44
CA MET A 1 -24.70 6.78 56.88
C MET A 1 -24.79 6.54 55.39
N LYS A 2 -24.55 7.57 54.64
CA LYS A 2 -24.51 7.42 53.16
C LYS A 2 -23.07 7.05 52.75
N LYS A 3 -22.88 5.82 52.28
CA LYS A 3 -21.64 5.40 51.68
C LYS A 3 -21.56 6.02 50.28
N ILE A 4 -20.68 6.96 50.13
CA ILE A 4 -20.31 7.51 48.81
C ILE A 4 -19.45 6.46 48.13
N VAL A 5 -20.00 5.76 47.14
CA VAL A 5 -19.25 4.92 46.25
C VAL A 5 -18.66 5.86 45.17
N ILE A 6 -17.42 6.20 45.36
CA ILE A 6 -16.65 6.87 44.31
C ILE A 6 -16.37 5.82 43.24
N LEU A 7 -17.18 5.79 42.18
CA LEU A 7 -16.89 5.05 40.99
C LEU A 7 -15.73 5.79 40.28
N SER A 8 -14.52 5.37 40.54
CA SER A 8 -13.37 5.75 39.80
C SER A 8 -13.53 5.17 38.38
N VAL A 9 -14.06 5.99 37.48
CA VAL A 9 -14.02 5.69 36.06
C VAL A 9 -12.56 5.88 35.63
N ILE A 10 -11.81 4.82 35.74
CA ILE A 10 -10.51 4.73 35.06
C ILE A 10 -10.83 4.68 33.56
N SER A 11 -10.84 5.86 32.95
CA SER A 11 -10.76 5.96 31.50
C SER A 11 -9.43 5.32 31.08
N PHE A 12 -9.50 4.04 30.74
CA PHE A 12 -8.46 3.43 29.94
C PHE A 12 -8.49 4.16 28.59
N LEU A 13 -7.76 5.26 28.52
CA LEU A 13 -7.21 5.74 27.27
C LEU A 13 -6.28 4.62 26.78
N VAL A 14 -6.88 3.66 26.08
CA VAL A 14 -6.13 2.84 25.16
C VAL A 14 -5.64 3.82 24.11
N ALA A 15 -4.49 4.42 24.38
CA ALA A 15 -3.69 4.97 23.33
C ALA A 15 -3.46 3.78 22.40
N SER A 16 -4.29 3.66 21.39
CA SER A 16 -3.95 2.92 20.20
C SER A 16 -2.71 3.62 19.68
N SER A 17 -1.56 3.21 20.20
CA SER A 17 -0.31 3.43 19.53
C SER A 17 -0.46 2.66 18.23
N SER A 18 -1.13 3.29 17.25
CA SER A 18 -0.86 2.99 15.89
C SER A 18 0.66 3.07 15.82
N CYS A 19 1.31 1.91 15.70
CA CYS A 19 2.68 1.87 15.25
C CYS A 19 2.64 2.50 13.85
N ASN A 20 2.62 3.80 13.80
CA ASN A 20 3.12 4.54 12.70
C ASN A 20 4.60 4.18 12.68
N ALA A 21 4.92 3.06 12.04
CA ALA A 21 6.26 2.80 11.60
C ALA A 21 6.73 4.15 11.07
N PHE A 22 7.83 4.67 11.60
CA PHE A 22 8.35 6.00 11.29
C PHE A 22 8.42 6.11 9.78
N LYS A 23 7.34 6.65 9.19
CA LYS A 23 7.30 6.91 7.76
C LYS A 23 8.31 8.02 7.55
N ARG A 24 9.44 7.65 6.97
CA ARG A 24 10.45 8.64 6.63
C ARG A 24 9.84 9.76 5.80
N PRO A 25 10.35 10.99 5.89
CA PRO A 25 9.91 12.07 5.02
C PRO A 25 9.98 11.65 3.55
N LEU A 26 8.95 12.00 2.78
CA LEU A 26 8.93 11.73 1.35
C LEU A 26 10.02 12.55 0.64
N LYS A 27 10.70 11.93 -0.28
CA LYS A 27 11.61 12.61 -1.19
C LYS A 27 10.83 13.30 -2.32
N PRO A 28 11.41 14.28 -3.04
CA PRO A 28 10.72 15.00 -4.12
C PRO A 28 10.16 14.09 -5.24
N HIS A 29 10.77 12.91 -5.42
CA HIS A 29 10.36 11.92 -6.41
C HIS A 29 9.41 10.85 -5.86
N GLU A 30 8.83 11.09 -4.71
CA GLU A 30 7.91 10.16 -4.02
C GLU A 30 6.60 10.86 -3.71
N LYS A 31 5.51 10.10 -3.73
CA LYS A 31 4.20 10.57 -3.29
C LYS A 31 3.40 9.47 -2.61
N ILE A 32 2.54 9.85 -1.70
CA ILE A 32 1.52 8.97 -1.15
C ILE A 32 0.35 8.96 -2.14
N GLY A 33 -0.02 7.77 -2.60
CA GLY A 33 -1.16 7.60 -3.49
C GLY A 33 -2.48 7.90 -2.80
N LYS A 34 -3.42 8.45 -3.55
CA LYS A 34 -4.80 8.66 -3.13
C LYS A 34 -5.71 7.65 -3.82
N ASN A 35 -6.51 6.95 -3.02
CA ASN A 35 -7.49 6.00 -3.55
C ASN A 35 -8.54 6.74 -4.40
N GLY A 36 -8.84 6.19 -5.56
CA GLY A 36 -9.74 6.78 -6.55
C GLY A 36 -9.08 7.77 -7.51
N GLU A 37 -7.90 8.30 -7.18
CA GLU A 37 -7.15 9.22 -8.06
C GLU A 37 -5.89 8.55 -8.64
N ASP A 38 -5.02 8.08 -7.76
CA ASP A 38 -3.72 7.51 -8.14
C ASP A 38 -3.75 5.99 -8.20
N TYR A 39 -4.65 5.39 -7.46
CA TYR A 39 -4.87 3.94 -7.49
C TYR A 39 -6.31 3.58 -7.14
N THR A 40 -6.68 2.37 -7.48
CA THR A 40 -7.90 1.72 -7.02
C THR A 40 -7.59 0.34 -6.47
N ILE A 41 -8.35 -0.09 -5.46
CA ILE A 41 -8.24 -1.43 -4.87
C ILE A 41 -9.58 -2.13 -5.04
N SER A 42 -9.57 -3.32 -5.60
CA SER A 42 -10.73 -4.19 -5.69
C SER A 42 -10.46 -5.50 -4.97
N TYR A 43 -11.45 -5.97 -4.22
CA TYR A 43 -11.38 -7.20 -3.45
C TYR A 43 -12.31 -8.24 -4.05
N TYR A 44 -11.79 -9.45 -4.22
CA TYR A 44 -12.53 -10.60 -4.70
C TYR A 44 -12.29 -11.77 -3.75
N GLU A 45 -13.23 -12.70 -3.67
CA GLU A 45 -13.07 -13.89 -2.84
C GLU A 45 -12.46 -15.05 -3.64
N LEU A 46 -11.41 -15.67 -3.06
CA LEU A 46 -10.82 -16.91 -3.58
C LEU A 46 -11.55 -18.12 -3.02
N LYS A 47 -12.01 -19.01 -3.88
CA LYS A 47 -12.84 -20.15 -3.46
C LYS A 47 -12.08 -21.28 -2.76
N LYS A 48 -10.76 -21.41 -2.96
CA LYS A 48 -9.99 -22.60 -2.54
C LYS A 48 -8.73 -22.31 -1.76
N GLU A 49 -8.30 -21.07 -1.61
CA GLU A 49 -7.01 -20.73 -0.98
C GLU A 49 -7.23 -19.98 0.33
N ILE A 50 -6.38 -20.27 1.32
CA ILE A 50 -6.41 -19.62 2.64
C ILE A 50 -5.59 -18.32 2.65
N VAL A 51 -4.63 -18.19 1.73
CA VAL A 51 -3.75 -17.04 1.61
C VAL A 51 -4.41 -15.89 0.85
N GLY A 52 -3.92 -14.67 1.08
CA GLY A 52 -4.28 -13.53 0.24
C GLY A 52 -3.46 -13.52 -1.05
N LEU A 53 -4.07 -13.09 -2.14
CA LEU A 53 -3.42 -12.90 -3.43
C LEU A 53 -3.47 -11.43 -3.82
N LEU A 54 -2.31 -10.83 -4.04
CA LEU A 54 -2.21 -9.47 -4.55
C LEU A 54 -1.83 -9.48 -6.03
N HIS A 55 -2.70 -8.91 -6.84
CA HIS A 55 -2.44 -8.65 -8.26
C HIS A 55 -2.25 -7.15 -8.47
N ILE A 56 -1.13 -6.76 -9.09
CA ILE A 56 -0.81 -5.37 -9.37
C ILE A 56 -0.89 -5.10 -10.86
N LYS A 57 -1.63 -4.05 -11.21
CA LYS A 57 -1.70 -3.49 -12.55
C LYS A 57 -1.18 -2.07 -12.51
N VAL A 58 -0.24 -1.76 -13.37
CA VAL A 58 0.28 -0.39 -13.52
C VAL A 58 -0.15 0.14 -14.87
N ILE A 59 -0.80 1.30 -14.86
CA ILE A 59 -1.33 1.97 -16.04
C ILE A 59 -0.63 3.31 -16.22
N GLU A 60 -0.13 3.53 -17.41
CA GLU A 60 0.46 4.78 -17.87
C GLU A 60 -0.23 5.20 -19.17
N ASN A 61 -0.71 6.44 -19.23
CA ASN A 61 -1.39 6.96 -20.42
C ASN A 61 -2.49 6.02 -20.97
N ASN A 62 -3.33 5.49 -20.07
CA ASN A 62 -4.40 4.52 -20.37
C ASN A 62 -3.94 3.18 -20.98
N LYS A 63 -2.65 2.86 -20.88
CA LYS A 63 -2.09 1.58 -21.32
C LYS A 63 -1.49 0.84 -20.13
N SER A 64 -1.66 -0.47 -20.12
CA SER A 64 -1.01 -1.33 -19.13
C SER A 64 0.49 -1.34 -19.34
N LEU A 65 1.23 -1.02 -18.29
CA LEU A 65 2.69 -1.05 -18.29
C LEU A 65 3.17 -2.48 -18.00
N PRO A 66 4.05 -3.06 -18.82
CA PRO A 66 4.60 -4.39 -18.57
C PRO A 66 5.36 -4.46 -17.25
N SER A 67 5.40 -5.63 -16.63
CA SER A 67 6.01 -5.84 -15.31
C SER A 67 7.53 -5.60 -15.25
N ASP A 68 8.22 -5.62 -16.38
CA ASP A 68 9.64 -5.30 -16.51
C ASP A 68 9.94 -3.79 -16.53
N ARG A 69 8.90 -2.95 -16.56
CA ARG A 69 9.01 -1.49 -16.63
C ARG A 69 8.79 -0.80 -15.30
N TRP A 70 8.52 -1.54 -14.23
CA TRP A 70 8.30 -1.00 -12.90
C TRP A 70 8.85 -1.94 -11.82
N LEU A 71 9.15 -1.36 -10.68
CA LEU A 71 9.66 -2.07 -9.50
C LEU A 71 8.63 -2.05 -8.38
N LEU A 72 8.63 -3.09 -7.57
CA LEU A 72 7.73 -3.27 -6.44
C LEU A 72 8.52 -3.45 -5.15
N GLU A 73 8.09 -2.74 -4.12
CA GLU A 73 8.44 -3.04 -2.74
C GLU A 73 7.17 -3.35 -1.95
N ILE A 74 7.24 -4.38 -1.12
CA ILE A 74 6.19 -4.70 -0.14
C ILE A 74 6.82 -4.64 1.23
N ASN A 75 6.29 -3.79 2.11
CA ASN A 75 6.83 -3.56 3.46
C ASN A 75 8.33 -3.22 3.47
N GLY A 76 8.78 -2.44 2.49
CA GLY A 76 10.18 -2.04 2.35
C GLY A 76 11.11 -3.09 1.77
N VAL A 77 10.59 -4.26 1.39
CA VAL A 77 11.36 -5.32 0.73
C VAL A 77 11.14 -5.27 -0.76
N SER A 78 12.22 -5.13 -1.53
CA SER A 78 12.16 -5.14 -2.99
C SER A 78 11.82 -6.53 -3.51
N ILE A 79 10.82 -6.59 -4.37
CA ILE A 79 10.37 -7.82 -5.01
C ILE A 79 10.87 -7.85 -6.45
N TYR A 80 11.80 -8.74 -6.70
CA TYR A 80 12.34 -8.96 -8.04
C TYR A 80 11.56 -10.08 -8.72
N ARG A 81 10.62 -9.70 -9.58
CA ARG A 81 9.88 -10.66 -10.41
C ARG A 81 9.77 -10.16 -11.83
N PHE A 82 10.10 -11.03 -12.75
CA PHE A 82 10.12 -10.71 -14.17
C PHE A 82 8.92 -11.27 -14.95
N GLN A 83 8.06 -12.09 -14.35
CA GLN A 83 7.08 -12.85 -15.12
C GLN A 83 5.64 -12.78 -14.65
N GLU A 84 5.35 -12.54 -13.36
CA GLU A 84 3.98 -12.57 -12.87
C GLU A 84 3.68 -11.41 -11.91
N PRO A 85 2.60 -10.66 -12.15
CA PRO A 85 2.18 -9.57 -11.27
C PRO A 85 1.38 -10.05 -10.06
N PHE A 86 1.55 -11.30 -9.65
CA PHE A 86 0.83 -11.93 -8.54
C PHE A 86 1.76 -12.23 -7.38
N TYR A 87 1.29 -11.91 -6.16
CA TYR A 87 2.04 -12.11 -4.94
C TYR A 87 1.14 -12.75 -3.88
N TYR A 88 1.59 -13.86 -3.31
CA TYR A 88 0.92 -14.47 -2.17
C TYR A 88 1.30 -13.74 -0.90
N LEU A 89 0.30 -13.28 -0.14
CA LEU A 89 0.46 -12.55 1.09
C LEU A 89 -0.17 -13.31 2.26
N SER A 90 0.47 -13.25 3.42
CA SER A 90 -0.12 -13.81 4.64
C SER A 90 -1.40 -13.07 4.99
N PRO A 91 -2.49 -13.77 5.33
CA PRO A 91 -3.75 -13.14 5.70
C PRO A 91 -3.66 -12.44 7.06
N ASN A 92 -4.70 -11.64 7.34
CA ASN A 92 -4.87 -10.90 8.59
C ASN A 92 -3.73 -9.93 8.94
N ARG A 93 -3.13 -9.36 7.90
CA ARG A 93 -2.07 -8.34 7.99
C ARG A 93 -2.38 -7.15 7.11
N LYS A 94 -1.66 -6.07 7.38
CA LYS A 94 -1.63 -4.87 6.54
C LYS A 94 -0.29 -4.79 5.83
N TYR A 95 -0.33 -4.36 4.60
CA TYR A 95 0.86 -4.23 3.75
C TYR A 95 0.96 -2.82 3.21
N ASP A 96 2.18 -2.31 3.17
CA ASP A 96 2.52 -1.09 2.48
C ASP A 96 3.22 -1.45 1.17
N VAL A 97 2.73 -0.91 0.09
CA VAL A 97 3.22 -1.17 -1.26
C VAL A 97 3.83 0.11 -1.82
N ARG A 98 5.00 -0.02 -2.42
CA ARG A 98 5.65 1.06 -3.16
C ARG A 98 5.88 0.60 -4.59
N ILE A 99 5.45 1.42 -5.53
CA ILE A 99 5.63 1.17 -6.96
C ILE A 99 6.50 2.28 -7.53
N MET A 100 7.53 1.89 -8.25
CA MET A 100 8.52 2.78 -8.83
C MET A 100 8.69 2.48 -10.31
N THR A 101 8.93 3.51 -11.10
CA THR A 101 9.42 3.38 -12.47
C THR A 101 10.89 3.79 -12.55
N PHE A 102 11.51 3.60 -13.68
CA PHE A 102 12.93 3.90 -13.88
C PHE A 102 13.18 5.41 -14.08
N GLY A 103 12.67 6.25 -13.18
CA GLY A 103 12.93 7.69 -13.14
C GLY A 103 11.94 8.57 -13.91
N GLU A 104 10.96 7.99 -14.58
CA GLU A 104 9.98 8.76 -15.37
C GLU A 104 8.85 9.34 -14.53
N HIS A 105 8.40 8.60 -13.51
CA HIS A 105 7.30 8.98 -12.63
C HIS A 105 7.70 8.98 -11.16
N LYS A 106 6.95 9.71 -10.35
CA LYS A 106 7.12 9.66 -8.91
C LYS A 106 6.79 8.27 -8.38
N ALA A 107 7.64 7.77 -7.49
CA ALA A 107 7.35 6.53 -6.77
C ALA A 107 6.07 6.69 -5.95
N LEU A 108 5.13 5.77 -6.09
CA LEU A 108 3.84 5.80 -5.44
C LEU A 108 3.81 4.86 -4.24
N TYR A 109 3.44 5.41 -3.08
CA TYR A 109 3.17 4.62 -1.88
C TYR A 109 1.67 4.39 -1.72
N VAL A 110 1.29 3.14 -1.49
CA VAL A 110 -0.05 2.73 -1.07
C VAL A 110 0.07 2.07 0.28
N TYR A 111 -0.46 2.72 1.31
CA TYR A 111 -0.34 2.26 2.69
C TYR A 111 -1.56 1.48 3.16
N ASN A 112 -1.32 0.59 4.12
CA ASN A 112 -2.37 -0.10 4.87
C ASN A 112 -3.32 -0.94 4.01
N ILE A 113 -2.82 -1.62 3.01
CA ILE A 113 -3.61 -2.61 2.28
C ILE A 113 -3.92 -3.77 3.22
N LYS A 114 -5.17 -3.91 3.61
CA LYS A 114 -5.62 -4.96 4.50
C LYS A 114 -5.87 -6.23 3.71
N VAL A 115 -5.20 -7.31 4.09
CA VAL A 115 -5.36 -8.64 3.51
C VAL A 115 -6.06 -9.54 4.51
N ARG A 116 -7.15 -10.18 4.11
CA ARG A 116 -7.88 -11.19 4.86
C ARG A 116 -7.66 -12.56 4.23
N GLU A 117 -8.08 -13.60 4.93
CA GLU A 117 -8.13 -14.93 4.33
C GLU A 117 -8.99 -14.92 3.08
N ARG A 118 -8.53 -15.59 2.04
CA ARG A 118 -9.21 -15.73 0.75
C ARG A 118 -9.44 -14.43 -0.03
N ASP A 119 -8.79 -13.34 0.35
CA ASP A 119 -8.86 -12.12 -0.44
C ASP A 119 -8.02 -12.25 -1.71
N SER A 120 -8.62 -11.99 -2.85
CA SER A 120 -7.93 -11.65 -4.09
C SER A 120 -8.03 -10.15 -4.29
N ILE A 121 -6.90 -9.48 -4.19
CA ILE A 121 -6.82 -8.02 -4.23
C ILE A 121 -6.24 -7.61 -5.56
N VAL A 122 -6.94 -6.76 -6.28
CA VAL A 122 -6.42 -6.11 -7.48
C VAL A 122 -6.11 -4.66 -7.17
N LEU A 123 -4.83 -4.32 -7.13
CA LEU A 123 -4.33 -2.96 -7.01
C LEU A 123 -4.01 -2.42 -8.41
N THR A 124 -4.78 -1.45 -8.85
CA THR A 124 -4.53 -0.76 -10.11
C THR A 124 -3.94 0.61 -9.83
N VAL A 125 -2.74 0.87 -10.32
CA VAL A 125 -1.99 2.11 -10.13
C VAL A 125 -1.99 2.91 -11.43
N HIS A 126 -2.31 4.19 -11.33
CA HIS A 126 -2.29 5.14 -12.45
C HIS A 126 -1.11 6.09 -12.29
N LEU A 127 -0.13 5.97 -13.17
CA LEU A 127 1.04 6.85 -13.19
C LEU A 127 0.70 8.13 -13.95
N LYS A 128 0.70 9.24 -13.25
CA LYS A 128 0.34 10.56 -13.79
C LYS A 128 1.43 11.61 -13.58
N ASP A 129 2.06 11.58 -12.41
CA ASP A 129 3.00 12.61 -12.01
C ASP A 129 4.41 12.27 -12.46
N THR A 130 4.98 13.08 -13.30
CA THR A 130 6.37 12.96 -13.72
C THR A 130 7.32 13.51 -12.65
N VAL A 131 8.51 12.96 -12.61
CA VAL A 131 9.60 13.53 -11.80
C VAL A 131 10.04 14.84 -12.46
N PRO A 132 10.13 15.96 -11.70
CA PRO A 132 10.71 17.18 -12.26
C PRO A 132 12.11 16.88 -12.76
N THR A 133 12.35 17.13 -14.02
CA THR A 133 13.70 17.17 -14.57
C THR A 133 14.38 18.38 -13.95
N GLU A 134 15.22 18.15 -12.95
CA GLU A 134 16.17 19.18 -12.53
C GLU A 134 17.04 19.45 -13.76
N GLY A 135 16.81 20.61 -14.36
CA GLY A 135 17.63 21.02 -15.48
C GLY A 135 19.09 21.02 -15.03
N CYS A 136 19.88 20.17 -15.64
CA CYS A 136 21.34 20.29 -15.55
C CYS A 136 21.69 21.71 -16.02
N ARG A 137 22.03 22.56 -15.05
CA ARG A 137 22.72 23.80 -15.30
C ARG A 137 24.21 23.57 -15.21
#